data_8d6a77481d11c019cec66278b223bab4
#
_entry.id   8d6a77481d11c019cec66278b223bab4
#
_cell.length_a   1.000
_cell.length_b   1.000
_cell.length_c   1.000
_cell.angle_alpha   90.00
_cell.angle_beta   90.00
_cell.angle_gamma   90.00
#
_symmetry.space_group_name_H-M   'P 1'
#
loop_
_entity.id
_entity.type
_entity.pdbx_description
1 polymer ?
#
loop_
_entity_poly.entity_id
_entity_poly.type
_entity_poly.pdbx_seq_one_letter_code
_entity_poly.pdbx_strand_id
1 'polypeptide(L)'
;MHPGRVLSSASPSVLVSARAGGPPAEATRTTREFMKLSLNWLKDYVDPKLPTDELAHRLTMAGLEVEGVHAAGADTVLELEITPNRPDCLSVWGMGREIAAMTGKSLHLPRTKAHKPTKDKISITIDDKKDCGRYIETLMEGAVIAPSPAETAHRLSAVGLRPLINAVDVTNFVLMESGQPLHA
;
A
#
# COMPACT_ATOMS: atom_id res chain seq x y z
N MET A 1 -8.66 48.55 37.23
CA MET A 1 -8.08 48.35 35.88
C MET A 1 -7.07 47.22 35.95
N HIS A 2 -7.44 46.06 35.48
CA HIS A 2 -6.54 44.88 35.36
C HIS A 2 -6.47 44.52 33.89
N PRO A 3 -5.29 44.40 33.28
CA PRO A 3 -5.19 43.95 31.91
C PRO A 3 -5.25 42.42 31.84
N GLY A 4 -6.08 41.95 30.92
CA GLY A 4 -6.32 40.53 30.64
C GLY A 4 -5.09 39.81 30.08
N ARG A 5 -4.92 38.59 30.54
CA ARG A 5 -3.89 37.64 30.11
C ARG A 5 -4.41 36.91 28.84
N VAL A 6 -3.79 37.19 27.72
CA VAL A 6 -4.02 36.43 26.48
C VAL A 6 -3.29 35.10 26.59
N LEU A 7 -4.02 34.01 26.63
CA LEU A 7 -3.45 32.65 26.51
C LEU A 7 -3.21 32.35 25.02
N SER A 8 -1.94 32.34 24.63
CA SER A 8 -1.47 31.85 23.36
C SER A 8 -1.54 30.32 23.37
N SER A 9 -2.43 29.73 22.59
CA SER A 9 -2.47 28.30 22.31
C SER A 9 -1.40 27.96 21.25
N ALA A 10 -0.25 27.48 21.74
CA ALA A 10 0.76 26.91 20.86
C ALA A 10 0.31 25.53 20.38
N SER A 11 0.07 25.38 19.10
CA SER A 11 -0.08 24.08 18.44
C SER A 11 1.27 23.36 18.39
N PRO A 12 1.33 22.05 18.66
CA PRO A 12 2.58 21.31 18.52
C PRO A 12 2.89 21.10 17.04
N SER A 13 3.90 21.78 16.55
CA SER A 13 4.53 21.49 15.26
C SER A 13 5.36 20.21 15.38
N VAL A 14 4.99 19.17 14.66
CA VAL A 14 5.79 17.95 14.54
C VAL A 14 6.95 18.24 13.57
N LEU A 15 8.14 18.40 14.12
CA LEU A 15 9.40 18.47 13.35
C LEU A 15 9.81 17.04 12.97
N VAL A 16 9.67 16.68 11.70
CA VAL A 16 10.29 15.47 11.15
C VAL A 16 11.76 15.78 10.86
N SER A 17 12.65 15.34 11.75
CA SER A 17 14.09 15.41 11.54
C SER A 17 14.57 14.23 10.69
N ALA A 18 15.04 14.51 9.47
CA ALA A 18 15.78 13.55 8.68
C ALA A 18 17.19 13.37 9.29
N ARG A 19 17.47 12.23 9.91
CA ARG A 19 18.84 11.84 10.30
C ARG A 19 19.52 11.13 9.14
N ALA A 20 20.56 11.75 8.64
CA ALA A 20 21.50 11.14 7.71
C ALA A 20 22.51 10.26 8.47
N GLY A 21 22.80 9.06 7.90
CA GLY A 21 24.07 8.38 8.02
C GLY A 21 24.34 7.60 9.31
N GLY A 22 23.92 6.34 9.35
CA GLY A 22 24.56 5.29 10.15
C GLY A 22 25.60 4.53 9.30
N PRO A 23 26.60 3.84 9.94
CA PRO A 23 27.62 3.09 9.23
C PRO A 23 27.02 1.93 8.42
N PRO A 24 27.69 1.47 7.32
CA PRO A 24 27.17 0.40 6.50
C PRO A 24 27.06 -0.88 7.35
N ALA A 25 25.85 -1.39 7.44
CA ALA A 25 25.62 -2.69 8.05
C ALA A 25 26.31 -3.77 7.21
N GLU A 26 27.07 -4.60 7.90
CA GLU A 26 27.68 -5.84 7.43
C GLU A 26 26.72 -6.61 6.53
N ALA A 27 27.23 -7.07 5.39
CA ALA A 27 26.47 -7.79 4.37
C ALA A 27 25.91 -9.10 4.94
N THR A 28 24.81 -9.00 5.65
CA THR A 28 24.01 -10.14 6.07
C THR A 28 23.27 -10.64 4.85
N ARG A 29 23.40 -11.93 4.54
CA ARG A 29 22.68 -12.71 3.54
C ARG A 29 21.38 -12.01 3.14
N THR A 30 21.31 -11.57 1.90
CA THR A 30 20.10 -11.02 1.32
C THR A 30 19.02 -12.09 1.44
N THR A 31 18.15 -11.96 2.41
CA THR A 31 16.87 -12.67 2.39
C THR A 31 16.17 -12.15 1.16
N ARG A 32 16.05 -12.97 0.12
CA ARG A 32 15.22 -12.63 -1.04
C ARG A 32 13.83 -12.29 -0.52
N GLU A 33 13.41 -11.06 -0.70
CA GLU A 33 12.06 -10.66 -0.39
C GLU A 33 11.18 -10.97 -1.60
N PHE A 34 10.24 -11.88 -1.41
CA PHE A 34 9.28 -12.27 -2.44
C PHE A 34 8.03 -11.39 -2.34
N MET A 35 7.44 -11.08 -3.52
CA MET A 35 6.10 -10.55 -3.56
C MET A 35 5.11 -11.63 -3.11
N LYS A 36 4.32 -11.36 -2.08
CA LYS A 36 3.27 -12.27 -1.62
C LYS A 36 1.93 -11.85 -2.19
N LEU A 37 1.33 -12.73 -2.98
CA LEU A 37 0.05 -12.51 -3.63
C LEU A 37 -1.04 -13.38 -3.00
N SER A 38 -1.96 -12.77 -2.27
CA SER A 38 -3.18 -13.42 -1.80
C SER A 38 -4.14 -13.67 -2.96
N LEU A 39 -4.54 -14.91 -3.18
CA LEU A 39 -5.50 -15.24 -4.23
C LEU A 39 -6.92 -14.77 -3.90
N ASN A 40 -7.29 -14.70 -2.63
CA ASN A 40 -8.57 -14.15 -2.24
C ASN A 40 -8.63 -12.63 -2.47
N TRP A 41 -7.55 -11.90 -2.17
CA TRP A 41 -7.47 -10.47 -2.47
C TRP A 41 -7.45 -10.21 -3.97
N LEU A 42 -6.72 -11.02 -4.75
CA LEU A 42 -6.67 -10.94 -6.20
C LEU A 42 -8.06 -11.04 -6.85
N LYS A 43 -8.95 -11.88 -6.30
CA LYS A 43 -10.31 -12.07 -6.85
C LYS A 43 -11.17 -10.81 -6.85
N ASP A 44 -10.85 -9.81 -6.05
CA ASP A 44 -11.53 -8.50 -6.11
C ASP A 44 -11.28 -7.80 -7.45
N TYR A 45 -10.18 -8.12 -8.13
CA TYR A 45 -9.73 -7.49 -9.37
C TYR A 45 -9.87 -8.40 -10.58
N VAL A 46 -9.52 -9.65 -10.43
CA VAL A 46 -9.62 -10.66 -11.48
C VAL A 46 -9.78 -12.05 -10.87
N ASP A 47 -10.72 -12.81 -11.38
CA ASP A 47 -10.84 -14.24 -11.09
C ASP A 47 -10.34 -15.04 -12.29
N PRO A 48 -9.14 -15.64 -12.23
CA PRO A 48 -8.55 -16.36 -13.34
C PRO A 48 -9.35 -17.60 -13.73
N LYS A 49 -10.16 -18.15 -12.82
CA LYS A 49 -10.89 -19.43 -12.99
C LYS A 49 -9.96 -20.60 -13.35
N LEU A 50 -8.77 -20.60 -12.77
CA LEU A 50 -7.75 -21.64 -12.94
C LEU A 50 -7.46 -22.32 -11.60
N PRO A 51 -7.06 -23.60 -11.59
CA PRO A 51 -6.42 -24.23 -10.46
C PRO A 51 -5.15 -23.46 -10.06
N THR A 52 -4.79 -23.48 -8.78
CA THR A 52 -3.64 -22.72 -8.27
C THR A 52 -2.33 -23.12 -8.94
N ASP A 53 -2.11 -24.41 -9.14
CA ASP A 53 -0.89 -24.97 -9.78
C ASP A 53 -0.80 -24.57 -11.25
N GLU A 54 -1.90 -24.53 -11.95
CA GLU A 54 -1.93 -24.05 -13.35
C GLU A 54 -1.66 -22.55 -13.40
N LEU A 55 -2.22 -21.77 -12.49
CA LEU A 55 -1.94 -20.32 -12.38
C LEU A 55 -0.46 -20.09 -12.10
N ALA A 56 0.10 -20.78 -11.10
CA ALA A 56 1.52 -20.69 -10.74
C ALA A 56 2.43 -21.06 -11.93
N HIS A 57 2.13 -22.15 -12.61
CA HIS A 57 2.87 -22.55 -13.81
C HIS A 57 2.82 -21.48 -14.91
N ARG A 58 1.65 -20.93 -15.22
CA ARG A 58 1.50 -19.88 -16.25
C ARG A 58 2.22 -18.60 -15.89
N LEU A 59 2.22 -18.19 -14.62
CA LEU A 59 2.96 -17.04 -14.14
C LEU A 59 4.46 -17.24 -14.33
N THR A 60 4.98 -18.39 -13.92
CA THR A 60 6.38 -18.74 -14.10
C THR A 60 6.78 -18.73 -15.57
N MET A 61 5.96 -19.31 -16.46
CA MET A 61 6.21 -19.32 -17.91
C MET A 61 6.11 -17.92 -18.53
N ALA A 62 5.41 -16.98 -17.88
CA ALA A 62 5.35 -15.57 -18.28
C ALA A 62 6.51 -14.72 -17.71
N GLY A 63 7.45 -15.34 -16.96
CA GLY A 63 8.60 -14.67 -16.39
C GLY A 63 8.36 -14.09 -15.00
N LEU A 64 7.29 -14.50 -14.30
CA LEU A 64 6.98 -14.18 -12.93
C LEU A 64 7.09 -15.48 -12.12
N GLU A 65 8.30 -15.80 -11.68
CA GLU A 65 8.60 -17.08 -11.06
C GLU A 65 7.88 -17.24 -9.72
N VAL A 66 7.09 -18.32 -9.62
CA VAL A 66 6.41 -18.68 -8.37
C VAL A 66 7.30 -19.65 -7.59
N GLU A 67 7.89 -19.16 -6.52
CA GLU A 67 8.82 -19.91 -5.65
C GLU A 67 8.08 -20.76 -4.61
N GLY A 68 6.86 -20.35 -4.23
CA GLY A 68 6.11 -21.06 -3.21
C GLY A 68 4.61 -20.82 -3.30
N VAL A 69 3.87 -21.80 -2.78
CA VAL A 69 2.41 -21.74 -2.61
C VAL A 69 2.11 -22.12 -1.17
N HIS A 70 1.48 -21.22 -0.42
CA HIS A 70 1.24 -21.39 1.00
C HIS A 70 -0.24 -21.21 1.34
N ALA A 71 -0.72 -22.00 2.30
CA ALA A 71 -2.05 -21.78 2.88
C ALA A 71 -1.96 -20.72 3.98
N ALA A 72 -2.86 -19.73 3.94
CA ALA A 72 -3.02 -18.69 4.96
C ALA A 72 -4.49 -18.70 5.45
N GLY A 73 -4.81 -19.62 6.35
CA GLY A 73 -6.18 -19.90 6.77
C GLY A 73 -7.03 -20.42 5.60
N ALA A 74 -8.06 -19.69 5.23
CA ALA A 74 -8.92 -19.99 4.08
C ALA A 74 -8.41 -19.37 2.76
N ASP A 75 -7.22 -18.75 2.78
CA ASP A 75 -6.59 -18.12 1.63
C ASP A 75 -5.43 -18.98 1.11
N THR A 76 -5.05 -18.76 -0.13
CA THR A 76 -3.83 -19.28 -0.73
C THR A 76 -2.96 -18.11 -1.16
N VAL A 77 -1.70 -18.13 -0.78
CA VAL A 77 -0.71 -17.09 -1.06
C VAL A 77 0.37 -17.65 -1.97
N LEU A 78 0.62 -16.99 -3.08
CA LEU A 78 1.76 -17.24 -3.95
C LEU A 78 2.93 -16.36 -3.53
N GLU A 79 4.12 -16.94 -3.43
CA GLU A 79 5.39 -16.19 -3.31
C GLU A 79 6.03 -16.10 -4.69
N LEU A 80 6.21 -14.86 -5.18
CA LEU A 80 6.73 -14.59 -6.50
C LEU A 80 8.06 -13.84 -6.45
N GLU A 81 9.01 -14.26 -7.25
CA GLU A 81 10.19 -13.46 -7.53
C GLU A 81 9.86 -12.47 -8.65
N ILE A 82 9.85 -11.19 -8.31
CA ILE A 82 9.61 -10.11 -9.27
C ILE A 82 10.93 -9.50 -9.67
N THR A 83 11.26 -9.60 -10.95
CA THR A 83 12.50 -9.04 -11.48
C THR A 83 12.48 -7.50 -11.50
N PRO A 84 13.64 -6.82 -11.40
CA PRO A 84 13.71 -5.36 -11.31
C PRO A 84 13.10 -4.59 -12.50
N ASN A 85 12.96 -5.24 -13.63
CA ASN A 85 12.32 -4.67 -14.83
C ASN A 85 10.78 -4.78 -14.81
N ARG A 86 10.20 -5.45 -13.80
CA ARG A 86 8.75 -5.61 -13.64
C ARG A 86 8.22 -5.02 -12.33
N PRO A 87 8.59 -3.76 -11.97
CA PRO A 87 8.08 -3.12 -10.74
C PRO A 87 6.56 -2.95 -10.75
N ASP A 88 5.93 -2.96 -11.91
CA ASP A 88 4.49 -2.96 -12.09
C ASP A 88 3.80 -4.16 -11.45
N CYS A 89 4.49 -5.29 -11.27
CA CYS A 89 3.98 -6.52 -10.65
C CYS A 89 4.18 -6.56 -9.11
N LEU A 90 4.73 -5.51 -8.49
CA LEU A 90 4.91 -5.41 -7.02
C LEU A 90 3.62 -4.97 -6.30
N SER A 91 2.45 -5.33 -6.83
CA SER A 91 1.16 -5.00 -6.22
C SER A 91 0.07 -5.95 -6.69
N VAL A 92 -1.02 -6.04 -5.90
CA VAL A 92 -2.17 -6.86 -6.28
C VAL A 92 -2.78 -6.38 -7.60
N TRP A 93 -2.86 -5.05 -7.83
CA TRP A 93 -3.34 -4.50 -9.10
C TRP A 93 -2.44 -4.85 -10.28
N GLY A 94 -1.13 -4.77 -10.09
CA GLY A 94 -0.17 -5.09 -11.12
C GLY A 94 -0.27 -6.56 -11.52
N MET A 95 -0.29 -7.44 -10.54
CA MET A 95 -0.51 -8.87 -10.77
C MET A 95 -1.88 -9.14 -11.38
N GLY A 96 -2.91 -8.43 -10.93
CA GLY A 96 -4.26 -8.53 -11.52
C GLY A 96 -4.27 -8.18 -13.02
N ARG A 97 -3.56 -7.14 -13.44
CA ARG A 97 -3.42 -6.77 -14.87
C ARG A 97 -2.73 -7.87 -15.68
N GLU A 98 -1.64 -8.40 -15.14
CA GLU A 98 -0.88 -9.46 -15.80
C GLU A 98 -1.73 -10.73 -15.96
N ILE A 99 -2.39 -11.15 -14.88
CA ILE A 99 -3.26 -12.31 -14.88
C ILE A 99 -4.47 -12.10 -15.81
N ALA A 100 -5.06 -10.92 -15.84
CA ALA A 100 -6.15 -10.58 -16.74
C ALA A 100 -5.71 -10.70 -18.21
N ALA A 101 -4.53 -10.14 -18.55
CA ALA A 101 -3.96 -10.24 -19.90
C ALA A 101 -3.68 -11.69 -20.30
N MET A 102 -3.05 -12.46 -19.41
CA MET A 102 -2.69 -13.87 -19.65
C MET A 102 -3.91 -14.79 -19.79
N THR A 103 -5.00 -14.50 -19.09
CA THR A 103 -6.20 -15.34 -19.06
C THR A 103 -7.32 -14.85 -19.97
N GLY A 104 -7.19 -13.65 -20.55
CA GLY A 104 -8.26 -13.01 -21.33
C GLY A 104 -9.46 -12.59 -20.50
N LYS A 105 -9.29 -12.45 -19.16
CA LYS A 105 -10.35 -12.03 -18.25
C LYS A 105 -10.39 -10.51 -18.09
N SER A 106 -11.55 -9.99 -17.72
CA SER A 106 -11.70 -8.57 -17.43
C SER A 106 -11.09 -8.22 -16.07
N LEU A 107 -10.35 -7.12 -16.04
CA LEU A 107 -9.86 -6.51 -14.78
C LEU A 107 -10.92 -5.57 -14.21
N HIS A 108 -11.20 -5.71 -12.93
CA HIS A 108 -12.11 -4.85 -12.19
C HIS A 108 -11.30 -3.97 -11.24
N LEU A 109 -11.19 -2.68 -11.53
CA LEU A 109 -10.58 -1.72 -10.60
C LEU A 109 -11.63 -1.18 -9.63
N PRO A 110 -11.26 -0.86 -8.38
CA PRO A 110 -12.18 -0.32 -7.41
C PRO A 110 -12.73 1.01 -7.89
N ARG A 111 -14.04 1.21 -7.69
CA ARG A 111 -14.68 2.49 -8.01
C ARG A 111 -14.34 3.50 -6.92
N THR A 112 -13.61 4.54 -7.27
CA THR A 112 -13.33 5.65 -6.38
C THR A 112 -14.49 6.65 -6.39
N LYS A 113 -14.87 7.15 -5.21
CA LYS A 113 -15.77 8.29 -5.09
C LYS A 113 -14.93 9.56 -4.97
N ALA A 114 -15.08 10.47 -5.92
CA ALA A 114 -14.45 11.79 -5.77
C ALA A 114 -15.08 12.52 -4.57
N HIS A 115 -14.24 12.95 -3.64
CA HIS A 115 -14.68 13.85 -2.58
C HIS A 115 -14.90 15.24 -3.17
N LYS A 116 -16.02 15.88 -2.81
CA LYS A 116 -16.23 17.30 -3.16
C LYS A 116 -15.24 18.11 -2.33
N PRO A 117 -14.48 19.05 -2.96
CA PRO A 117 -13.62 19.94 -2.21
C PRO A 117 -14.47 20.70 -1.19
N THR A 118 -14.10 20.67 0.07
CA THR A 118 -14.66 21.55 1.08
C THR A 118 -13.90 22.86 1.06
N LYS A 119 -14.61 23.99 1.21
CA LYS A 119 -13.97 25.29 1.24
C LYS A 119 -13.14 25.47 2.51
N ASP A 120 -11.87 25.65 2.32
CA ASP A 120 -10.94 26.54 3.02
C ASP A 120 -10.81 26.40 4.55
N LYS A 121 -10.45 25.21 5.02
CA LYS A 121 -9.90 25.07 6.38
C LYS A 121 -8.36 25.08 6.42
N ILE A 122 -7.72 24.89 5.24
CA ILE A 122 -6.27 24.79 5.10
C ILE A 122 -5.84 25.71 3.97
N SER A 123 -4.80 26.49 4.21
CA SER A 123 -4.15 27.33 3.20
C SER A 123 -2.84 26.70 2.78
N ILE A 124 -2.69 26.42 1.49
CA ILE A 124 -1.48 25.87 0.90
C ILE A 124 -0.81 26.95 0.05
N THR A 125 0.46 27.22 0.34
CA THR A 125 1.31 28.10 -0.47
C THR A 125 2.42 27.27 -1.08
N ILE A 126 2.59 27.39 -2.40
CA ILE A 126 3.71 26.79 -3.15
C ILE A 126 4.66 27.92 -3.51
N ASP A 127 5.82 27.98 -2.86
CA ASP A 127 6.81 29.04 -3.07
C ASP A 127 7.50 28.89 -4.42
N ASP A 128 7.85 27.67 -4.81
CA ASP A 128 8.45 27.37 -6.10
C ASP A 128 7.55 26.42 -6.92
N LYS A 129 6.82 26.98 -7.88
CA LYS A 129 5.97 26.22 -8.80
C LYS A 129 6.73 25.42 -9.85
N LYS A 130 8.02 25.72 -10.05
CA LYS A 130 8.85 24.97 -10.99
C LYS A 130 9.26 23.64 -10.41
N ASP A 131 9.62 23.62 -9.11
CA ASP A 131 10.03 22.41 -8.41
C ASP A 131 8.84 21.63 -7.84
N CYS A 132 7.75 22.34 -7.47
CA CYS A 132 6.50 21.74 -7.02
C CYS A 132 5.31 22.23 -7.86
N GLY A 133 5.01 21.52 -8.95
CA GLY A 133 3.91 21.89 -9.86
C GLY A 133 2.52 21.73 -9.27
N ARG A 134 2.34 20.85 -8.28
CA ARG A 134 1.06 20.57 -7.61
C ARG A 134 1.29 20.00 -6.22
N TYR A 135 0.52 20.49 -5.25
CA TYR A 135 0.37 19.91 -3.93
C TYR A 135 -1.11 19.74 -3.60
N ILE A 136 -1.48 18.58 -3.04
CA ILE A 136 -2.87 18.28 -2.66
C ILE A 136 -2.86 17.91 -1.18
N GLU A 137 -3.75 18.51 -0.43
CA GLU A 137 -3.96 18.21 0.98
C GLU A 137 -5.42 17.84 1.23
N THR A 138 -5.64 16.91 2.14
CA THR A 138 -6.97 16.51 2.57
C THR A 138 -7.01 16.54 4.10
N LEU A 139 -7.87 17.36 4.67
CA LEU A 139 -8.14 17.38 6.10
C LEU A 139 -9.20 16.32 6.43
N MET A 140 -8.85 15.41 7.30
CA MET A 140 -9.77 14.44 7.89
C MET A 140 -9.98 14.78 9.36
N GLU A 141 -11.23 15.04 9.75
CA GLU A 141 -11.61 15.32 11.13
C GLU A 141 -12.33 14.11 11.74
N GLY A 142 -12.18 13.92 13.05
CA GLY A 142 -12.87 12.86 13.80
C GLY A 142 -12.31 11.46 13.57
N ALA A 143 -11.10 11.33 13.00
CA ALA A 143 -10.44 10.03 12.89
C ALA A 143 -10.09 9.49 14.30
N VAL A 144 -10.51 8.25 14.55
CA VAL A 144 -10.22 7.55 15.82
C VAL A 144 -9.20 6.47 15.54
N ILE A 145 -8.09 6.51 16.26
CA ILE A 145 -7.06 5.46 16.18
C ILE A 145 -7.60 4.21 16.89
N ALA A 146 -7.66 3.12 16.16
CA ALA A 146 -8.21 1.85 16.61
C ALA A 146 -7.53 0.68 15.86
N PRO A 147 -7.70 -0.56 16.30
CA PRO A 147 -7.35 -1.73 15.49
C PRO A 147 -8.06 -1.67 14.14
N SER A 148 -7.39 -2.15 13.10
CA SER A 148 -7.96 -2.22 11.76
C SER A 148 -9.17 -3.15 11.69
N PRO A 149 -10.09 -2.93 10.74
CA PRO A 149 -11.15 -3.89 10.44
C PRO A 149 -10.56 -5.28 10.18
N ALA A 150 -11.27 -6.32 10.65
CA ALA A 150 -10.77 -7.69 10.59
C ALA A 150 -10.35 -8.13 9.17
N GLU A 151 -11.09 -7.71 8.16
CA GLU A 151 -10.77 -8.02 6.76
C GLU A 151 -9.44 -7.39 6.33
N THR A 152 -9.21 -6.10 6.63
CA THR A 152 -7.94 -5.42 6.34
C THR A 152 -6.77 -6.10 7.06
N ALA A 153 -6.94 -6.37 8.35
CA ALA A 153 -5.93 -7.05 9.15
C ALA A 153 -5.62 -8.45 8.59
N HIS A 154 -6.64 -9.20 8.17
CA HIS A 154 -6.47 -10.53 7.58
C HIS A 154 -5.68 -10.46 6.26
N ARG A 155 -6.03 -9.56 5.36
CA ARG A 155 -5.32 -9.38 4.07
C ARG A 155 -3.87 -9.02 4.27
N LEU A 156 -3.57 -8.08 5.17
CA LEU A 156 -2.19 -7.71 5.49
C LEU A 156 -1.41 -8.88 6.08
N SER A 157 -2.01 -9.63 7.01
CA SER A 157 -1.38 -10.81 7.60
C SER A 157 -1.10 -11.89 6.56
N ALA A 158 -2.00 -12.12 5.62
CA ALA A 158 -1.82 -13.10 4.55
C ALA A 158 -0.59 -12.80 3.69
N VAL A 159 -0.32 -11.52 3.43
CA VAL A 159 0.88 -11.09 2.66
C VAL A 159 2.11 -10.83 3.55
N GLY A 160 2.06 -11.25 4.82
CA GLY A 160 3.22 -11.22 5.73
C GLY A 160 3.42 -9.90 6.47
N LEU A 161 2.50 -8.96 6.38
CA LEU A 161 2.53 -7.71 7.13
C LEU A 161 1.80 -7.87 8.46
N ARG A 162 2.37 -7.33 9.54
CA ARG A 162 1.75 -7.35 10.86
C ARG A 162 0.78 -6.16 10.99
N PRO A 163 -0.53 -6.39 11.17
CA PRO A 163 -1.47 -5.31 11.48
C PRO A 163 -1.12 -4.64 12.80
N LEU A 164 -1.23 -3.33 12.86
CA LEU A 164 -0.91 -2.51 14.02
C LEU A 164 -2.13 -1.67 14.44
N ILE A 165 -2.39 -0.59 13.70
CA ILE A 165 -3.49 0.34 13.90
C ILE A 165 -4.01 0.80 12.53
N ASN A 166 -5.26 1.21 12.49
CA ASN A 166 -5.94 1.58 11.24
C ASN A 166 -5.19 2.61 10.39
N ALA A 167 -4.59 3.64 10.99
CA ALA A 167 -3.86 4.67 10.26
C ALA A 167 -2.63 4.10 9.51
N VAL A 168 -1.82 3.28 10.20
CA VAL A 168 -0.64 2.62 9.61
C VAL A 168 -1.06 1.54 8.62
N ASP A 169 -2.06 0.75 8.99
CA ASP A 169 -2.49 -0.39 8.17
C ASP A 169 -3.11 0.04 6.84
N VAL A 170 -3.78 1.20 6.80
CA VAL A 170 -4.29 1.78 5.54
C VAL A 170 -3.14 2.11 4.59
N THR A 171 -2.02 2.65 5.08
CA THR A 171 -0.87 2.95 4.21
C THR A 171 -0.23 1.67 3.67
N ASN A 172 -0.09 0.65 4.51
CA ASN A 172 0.39 -0.67 4.10
C ASN A 172 -0.58 -1.36 3.13
N PHE A 173 -1.88 -1.24 3.36
CA PHE A 173 -2.89 -1.78 2.47
C PHE A 173 -2.79 -1.16 1.07
N VAL A 174 -2.73 0.17 0.97
CA VAL A 174 -2.60 0.87 -0.31
C VAL A 174 -1.29 0.52 -1.02
N LEU A 175 -0.19 0.38 -0.26
CA LEU A 175 1.09 -0.07 -0.81
C LEU A 175 0.96 -1.45 -1.48
N MET A 176 0.42 -2.43 -0.76
CA MET A 176 0.27 -3.80 -1.29
C MET A 176 -0.76 -3.88 -2.41
N GLU A 177 -1.83 -3.11 -2.31
CA GLU A 177 -2.90 -3.09 -3.30
C GLU A 177 -2.47 -2.47 -4.63
N SER A 178 -1.88 -1.28 -4.57
CA SER A 178 -1.63 -0.43 -5.76
C SER A 178 -0.15 -0.27 -6.12
N GLY A 179 0.76 -0.64 -5.24
CA GLY A 179 2.19 -0.38 -5.38
C GLY A 179 2.61 1.07 -5.06
N GLN A 180 1.69 1.86 -4.49
CA GLN A 180 1.97 3.25 -4.13
C GLN A 180 2.46 3.33 -2.68
N PRO A 181 3.75 3.67 -2.44
CA PRO A 181 4.26 3.83 -1.08
C PRO A 181 3.66 5.05 -0.40
N LEU A 182 3.19 4.85 0.83
CA LEU A 182 2.66 5.88 1.71
C LEU A 182 3.31 5.76 3.09
N HIS A 183 3.25 6.83 3.85
CA HIS A 183 3.73 6.89 5.24
C HIS A 183 2.65 7.42 6.17
N ALA A 184 2.59 6.88 7.39
CA ALA A 184 1.74 7.35 8.50
C ALA A 184 2.57 7.46 9.78
#